data_b902426bde4f0d41969ebe99e8b1bb17
#
_entry.id   b902426bde4f0d41969ebe99e8b1bb17
#
_cell.length_a   1.000
_cell.length_b   1.000
_cell.length_c   1.000
_cell.angle_alpha   90.00
_cell.angle_beta   90.00
_cell.angle_gamma   90.00
#
_symmetry.space_group_name_H-M   'P 1'
#
loop_
_entity.id
_entity.type
_entity.pdbx_description
1 polymer ?
#
loop_
_entity_poly.entity_id
_entity_poly.type
_entity_poly.pdbx_seq_one_letter_code
_entity_poly.pdbx_strand_id
1 'polypeptide(L)'
;MNDAIQSIKRAQIDWRMVLMSGVLIVVALVFNFFSDGIFLSPENLYNIAQQTAVVGILATIMVLIIVARHIDLSVGSVMGFVGVLIAFLMYTANWTWPAACLAGFAAAIAVSMYQGALTAYIGVPTFVVTLGGLMSFRGAAYLVADGKTQPLSDEFFLKLGGGFNGGIGTQASWIIGSLMCVALVYAMFSKRTAKKAYGVPTNSLGMDVLIVLVPVIIIMAFVAVMNSYHIPNKPEAQGIPIPVLIWGAVALFVSFLVHRTRFGRYVFAIGGNPDAAELVGIPVKRVTMLMFLLLAVLITIAAIVSISRLNAGTNSLG
;
A
#
# COMPACT_ATOMS: atom_id res chain seq x y z
N MET A 1 19.08 29.09 -24.03
CA MET A 1 19.81 28.46 -22.91
C MET A 1 19.30 28.97 -21.55
N ASN A 2 19.04 30.25 -21.34
CA ASN A 2 18.51 30.78 -20.08
C ASN A 2 17.10 30.31 -19.71
N ASP A 3 16.19 30.09 -20.68
CA ASP A 3 14.82 29.63 -20.43
C ASP A 3 14.77 28.16 -19.99
N ALA A 4 15.67 27.33 -20.51
CA ALA A 4 15.79 25.93 -20.08
C ALA A 4 16.32 25.84 -18.63
N ILE A 5 17.32 26.66 -18.29
CA ILE A 5 17.86 26.69 -16.91
C ILE A 5 16.84 27.26 -15.92
N GLN A 6 16.05 28.25 -16.32
CA GLN A 6 14.97 28.76 -15.48
C GLN A 6 13.81 27.78 -15.33
N SER A 7 13.46 27.00 -16.36
CA SER A 7 12.43 25.97 -16.27
C SER A 7 12.88 24.78 -15.41
N ILE A 8 14.16 24.39 -15.44
CA ILE A 8 14.73 23.37 -14.53
C ILE A 8 14.69 23.87 -13.07
N LYS A 9 15.03 25.13 -12.81
CA LYS A 9 14.90 25.73 -11.46
C LYS A 9 13.45 25.83 -11.00
N ARG A 10 12.49 26.07 -11.91
CA ARG A 10 11.04 26.08 -11.60
C ARG A 10 10.45 24.68 -11.41
N ALA A 11 11.05 23.65 -12.00
CA ALA A 11 10.61 22.25 -11.84
C ALA A 11 10.87 21.70 -10.44
N GLN A 12 11.59 22.43 -9.56
CA GLN A 12 11.94 22.03 -8.19
C GLN A 12 12.35 20.55 -8.12
N ILE A 13 13.29 20.14 -9.00
CA ILE A 13 13.80 18.77 -8.99
C ILE A 13 14.46 18.54 -7.63
N ASP A 14 13.86 17.69 -6.83
CA ASP A 14 14.45 17.28 -5.57
C ASP A 14 15.61 16.31 -5.85
N TRP A 15 16.83 16.86 -5.79
CA TRP A 15 18.06 16.09 -6.04
C TRP A 15 18.20 14.88 -5.11
N ARG A 16 17.55 14.92 -3.93
CA ARG A 16 17.53 13.78 -3.01
C ARG A 16 16.77 12.61 -3.63
N MET A 17 15.61 12.87 -4.25
CA MET A 17 14.85 11.82 -4.95
C MET A 17 15.62 11.26 -6.14
N VAL A 18 16.33 12.10 -6.91
CA VAL A 18 17.16 11.66 -8.02
C VAL A 18 18.30 10.76 -7.54
N LEU A 19 19.00 11.17 -6.48
CA LEU A 19 20.07 10.36 -5.88
C LEU A 19 19.55 9.04 -5.32
N MET A 20 18.43 9.05 -4.58
CA MET A 20 17.84 7.81 -4.06
C MET A 20 17.42 6.86 -5.18
N SER A 21 16.82 7.38 -6.26
CA SER A 21 16.49 6.57 -7.43
C SER A 21 17.72 6.01 -8.12
N GLY A 22 18.80 6.81 -8.22
CA GLY A 22 20.09 6.36 -8.76
C GLY A 22 20.70 5.22 -7.94
N VAL A 23 20.72 5.35 -6.61
CA VAL A 23 21.19 4.29 -5.71
C VAL A 23 20.35 3.02 -5.89
N LEU A 24 19.03 3.14 -5.97
CA LEU A 24 18.15 1.99 -6.19
C LEU A 24 18.48 1.25 -7.51
N ILE A 25 18.70 1.99 -8.58
CA ILE A 25 19.08 1.42 -9.89
C ILE A 25 20.44 0.71 -9.77
N VAL A 26 21.44 1.33 -9.15
CA VAL A 26 22.76 0.73 -8.96
C VAL A 26 22.65 -0.57 -8.16
N VAL A 27 21.91 -0.57 -7.05
CA VAL A 27 21.66 -1.76 -6.23
C VAL A 27 20.99 -2.86 -7.06
N ALA A 28 19.96 -2.53 -7.84
CA ALA A 28 19.28 -3.50 -8.70
C ALA A 28 20.22 -4.13 -9.75
N LEU A 29 21.08 -3.31 -10.37
CA LEU A 29 22.07 -3.79 -11.35
C LEU A 29 23.14 -4.67 -10.70
N VAL A 30 23.62 -4.32 -9.50
CA VAL A 30 24.59 -5.12 -8.74
C VAL A 30 24.00 -6.48 -8.38
N PHE A 31 22.76 -6.52 -7.84
CA PHE A 31 22.09 -7.79 -7.54
C PHE A 31 21.83 -8.61 -8.79
N ASN A 32 21.44 -7.97 -9.90
CA ASN A 32 21.26 -8.67 -11.17
C ASN A 32 22.55 -9.29 -11.70
N PHE A 33 23.66 -8.59 -11.56
CA PHE A 33 25.00 -9.11 -11.95
C PHE A 33 25.38 -10.33 -11.11
N PHE A 34 25.25 -10.25 -9.77
CA PHE A 34 25.59 -11.36 -8.88
C PHE A 34 24.62 -12.54 -8.91
N SER A 35 23.41 -12.36 -9.46
CA SER A 35 22.41 -13.41 -9.61
C SER A 35 22.33 -13.97 -11.03
N ASP A 36 23.33 -13.73 -11.88
CA ASP A 36 23.34 -14.17 -13.29
C ASP A 36 22.07 -13.79 -14.07
N GLY A 37 21.55 -12.58 -13.81
CA GLY A 37 20.36 -12.03 -14.48
C GLY A 37 19.01 -12.43 -13.84
N ILE A 38 19.00 -13.28 -12.82
CA ILE A 38 17.75 -13.74 -12.18
C ILE A 38 17.02 -12.60 -11.48
N PHE A 39 17.75 -11.63 -10.91
CA PHE A 39 17.12 -10.54 -10.14
C PHE A 39 16.13 -9.70 -10.97
N LEU A 40 16.48 -9.38 -12.21
CA LEU A 40 15.59 -8.64 -13.13
C LEU A 40 14.76 -9.55 -14.04
N SER A 41 14.71 -10.86 -13.78
CA SER A 41 13.83 -11.75 -14.54
C SER A 41 12.35 -11.39 -14.33
N PRO A 42 11.48 -11.58 -15.34
CA PRO A 42 10.04 -11.31 -15.21
C PRO A 42 9.39 -12.03 -14.05
N GLU A 43 9.79 -13.27 -13.76
CA GLU A 43 9.31 -14.06 -12.63
C GLU A 43 9.63 -13.41 -11.28
N ASN A 44 10.90 -13.02 -11.08
CA ASN A 44 11.31 -12.38 -9.84
C ASN A 44 10.66 -11.00 -9.66
N LEU A 45 10.58 -10.21 -10.74
CA LEU A 45 9.90 -8.90 -10.70
C LEU A 45 8.40 -9.04 -10.40
N TYR A 46 7.76 -10.10 -10.92
CA TYR A 46 6.37 -10.43 -10.59
C TYR A 46 6.22 -10.75 -9.09
N ASN A 47 7.10 -11.58 -8.53
CA ASN A 47 7.14 -11.92 -7.11
C ASN A 47 7.41 -10.69 -6.22
N ILE A 48 8.35 -9.84 -6.61
CA ILE A 48 8.63 -8.57 -5.91
C ILE A 48 7.40 -7.67 -5.92
N ALA A 49 6.69 -7.56 -7.04
CA ALA A 49 5.49 -6.74 -7.14
C ALA A 49 4.38 -7.21 -6.17
N GLN A 50 4.18 -8.53 -6.05
CA GLN A 50 3.23 -9.10 -5.08
C GLN A 50 3.64 -8.84 -3.63
N GLN A 51 4.90 -9.04 -3.29
CA GLN A 51 5.40 -8.80 -1.93
C GLN A 51 5.31 -7.33 -1.55
N THR A 52 5.72 -6.46 -2.46
CA THR A 52 5.66 -5.01 -2.28
C THR A 52 4.24 -4.51 -2.11
N ALA A 53 3.25 -5.12 -2.77
CA ALA A 53 1.85 -4.74 -2.63
C ALA A 53 1.34 -4.88 -1.18
N VAL A 54 1.70 -5.96 -0.47
CA VAL A 54 1.32 -6.15 0.95
C VAL A 54 1.90 -5.04 1.81
N VAL A 55 3.21 -4.81 1.69
CA VAL A 55 3.90 -3.74 2.43
C VAL A 55 3.35 -2.36 2.03
N GLY A 56 3.06 -2.16 0.75
CA GLY A 56 2.49 -0.94 0.20
C GLY A 56 1.11 -0.58 0.77
N ILE A 57 0.25 -1.59 0.98
CA ILE A 57 -1.06 -1.40 1.63
C ILE A 57 -0.86 -0.86 3.05
N LEU A 58 0.02 -1.48 3.84
CA LEU A 58 0.33 -1.04 5.20
C LEU A 58 1.01 0.33 5.22
N ALA A 59 2.00 0.55 4.37
CA ALA A 59 2.70 1.82 4.27
C ALA A 59 1.75 2.98 3.91
N THR A 60 0.73 2.72 3.10
CA THR A 60 -0.25 3.74 2.70
C THR A 60 -1.00 4.32 3.90
N ILE A 61 -1.39 3.52 4.88
CA ILE A 61 -2.05 4.02 6.10
C ILE A 61 -1.03 4.57 7.11
N MET A 62 0.15 3.97 7.18
CA MET A 62 1.19 4.43 8.10
C MET A 62 1.63 5.87 7.83
N VAL A 63 1.55 6.34 6.58
CA VAL A 63 1.78 7.76 6.26
C VAL A 63 0.84 8.66 7.07
N LEU A 64 -0.47 8.33 7.18
CA LEU A 64 -1.42 9.14 7.94
C LEU A 64 -1.13 9.12 9.44
N ILE A 65 -0.79 7.95 9.97
CA ILE A 65 -0.44 7.76 11.38
C ILE A 65 0.78 8.62 11.74
N ILE A 66 1.83 8.57 10.89
CA ILE A 66 3.07 9.34 11.08
C ILE A 66 2.82 10.84 10.89
N VAL A 67 2.05 11.25 9.90
CA VAL A 67 1.67 12.66 9.69
C VAL A 67 0.97 13.22 10.92
N ALA A 68 0.12 12.45 11.60
CA ALA A 68 -0.54 12.85 12.84
C ALA A 68 0.34 12.75 14.09
N ARG A 69 1.66 12.54 13.95
CA ARG A 69 2.65 12.39 15.05
C ARG A 69 2.49 11.12 15.88
N HIS A 70 1.83 10.11 15.34
CA HIS A 70 1.73 8.80 15.99
C HIS A 70 2.73 7.83 15.37
N ILE A 71 3.20 6.86 16.15
CA ILE A 71 4.06 5.77 15.71
C ILE A 71 3.39 4.46 16.10
N ASP A 72 3.01 3.64 15.11
CA ASP A 72 2.47 2.31 15.37
C ASP A 72 3.51 1.26 15.03
N LEU A 73 3.96 0.55 16.06
CA LEU A 73 4.93 -0.55 15.93
C LEU A 73 4.25 -1.92 15.80
N SER A 74 2.93 -1.98 16.06
CA SER A 74 2.17 -3.25 16.09
C SER A 74 1.57 -3.65 14.76
N VAL A 75 1.59 -2.78 13.76
CA VAL A 75 0.88 -2.99 12.48
C VAL A 75 1.18 -4.34 11.83
N GLY A 76 2.45 -4.78 11.85
CA GLY A 76 2.86 -6.08 11.33
C GLY A 76 2.31 -7.24 12.15
N SER A 77 2.47 -7.21 13.47
CA SER A 77 2.00 -8.28 14.35
C SER A 77 0.47 -8.37 14.43
N VAL A 78 -0.24 -7.25 14.33
CA VAL A 78 -1.72 -7.27 14.21
C VAL A 78 -2.12 -7.86 12.86
N MET A 79 -1.42 -7.52 11.76
CA MET A 79 -1.64 -8.16 10.45
C MET A 79 -1.40 -9.67 10.53
N GLY A 80 -0.30 -10.09 11.16
CA GLY A 80 0.02 -11.50 11.35
C GLY A 80 -1.04 -12.22 12.17
N PHE A 81 -1.48 -11.63 13.30
CA PHE A 81 -2.55 -12.18 14.12
C PHE A 81 -3.86 -12.33 13.35
N VAL A 82 -4.30 -11.29 12.66
CA VAL A 82 -5.54 -11.32 11.85
C VAL A 82 -5.44 -12.35 10.74
N GLY A 83 -4.30 -12.44 10.04
CA GLY A 83 -4.06 -13.41 9.00
C GLY A 83 -4.11 -14.86 9.52
N VAL A 84 -3.43 -15.13 10.64
CA VAL A 84 -3.45 -16.44 11.29
C VAL A 84 -4.86 -16.82 11.77
N LEU A 85 -5.59 -15.86 12.36
CA LEU A 85 -6.98 -16.06 12.78
C LEU A 85 -7.88 -16.45 11.60
N ILE A 86 -7.81 -15.72 10.49
CA ILE A 86 -8.57 -16.04 9.28
C ILE A 86 -8.22 -17.44 8.78
N ALA A 87 -6.94 -17.76 8.67
CA ALA A 87 -6.49 -19.05 8.18
C ALA A 87 -6.91 -20.22 9.12
N PHE A 88 -6.83 -20.02 10.44
CA PHE A 88 -7.30 -20.98 11.44
C PHE A 88 -8.81 -21.24 11.31
N LEU A 89 -9.61 -20.19 11.16
CA LEU A 89 -11.06 -20.31 10.98
C LEU A 89 -11.41 -21.06 9.69
N MET A 90 -10.67 -20.83 8.61
CA MET A 90 -10.88 -21.53 7.33
C MET A 90 -10.45 -22.99 7.40
N TYR A 91 -9.25 -23.26 7.90
CA TYR A 91 -8.66 -24.59 7.85
C TYR A 91 -9.11 -25.49 9.01
N THR A 92 -8.99 -25.02 10.24
CA THR A 92 -9.27 -25.83 11.45
C THR A 92 -10.75 -25.82 11.81
N ALA A 93 -11.40 -24.66 11.77
CA ALA A 93 -12.81 -24.53 12.11
C ALA A 93 -13.77 -24.74 10.91
N ASN A 94 -13.24 -24.93 9.70
CA ASN A 94 -13.98 -25.18 8.46
C ASN A 94 -15.01 -24.09 8.11
N TRP A 95 -14.67 -22.82 8.41
CA TRP A 95 -15.50 -21.70 8.02
C TRP A 95 -15.31 -21.36 6.54
N THR A 96 -16.35 -20.80 5.93
CA THR A 96 -16.23 -20.22 4.59
C THR A 96 -15.31 -18.99 4.63
N TRP A 97 -14.55 -18.73 3.56
CA TRP A 97 -13.62 -17.61 3.51
C TRP A 97 -14.27 -16.25 3.79
N PRO A 98 -15.52 -15.91 3.34
CA PRO A 98 -16.13 -14.63 3.68
C PRO A 98 -16.41 -14.47 5.18
N ALA A 99 -16.89 -15.56 5.83
CA ALA A 99 -17.17 -15.55 7.26
C ALA A 99 -15.87 -15.39 8.08
N ALA A 100 -14.82 -16.13 7.70
CA ALA A 100 -13.50 -16.02 8.32
C ALA A 100 -12.90 -14.60 8.16
N CYS A 101 -13.03 -14.01 6.97
CA CYS A 101 -12.58 -12.63 6.72
C CYS A 101 -13.36 -11.60 7.57
N LEU A 102 -14.67 -11.76 7.72
CA LEU A 102 -15.48 -10.90 8.59
C LEU A 102 -15.06 -11.02 10.06
N ALA A 103 -14.78 -12.21 10.53
CA ALA A 103 -14.28 -12.45 11.90
C ALA A 103 -12.89 -11.80 12.10
N GLY A 104 -11.98 -11.97 11.13
CA GLY A 104 -10.67 -11.31 11.13
C GLY A 104 -10.79 -9.79 11.12
N PHE A 105 -11.70 -9.24 10.33
CA PHE A 105 -12.00 -7.81 10.32
C PHE A 105 -12.54 -7.32 11.66
N ALA A 106 -13.47 -8.04 12.28
CA ALA A 106 -13.98 -7.71 13.60
C ALA A 106 -12.87 -7.73 14.67
N ALA A 107 -11.96 -8.71 14.61
CA ALA A 107 -10.80 -8.77 15.48
C ALA A 107 -9.86 -7.57 15.26
N ALA A 108 -9.58 -7.21 14.01
CA ALA A 108 -8.77 -6.03 13.69
C ALA A 108 -9.40 -4.73 14.22
N ILE A 109 -10.73 -4.57 14.08
CA ILE A 109 -11.46 -3.44 14.65
C ILE A 109 -11.33 -3.41 16.18
N ALA A 110 -11.54 -4.54 16.85
CA ALA A 110 -11.45 -4.63 18.32
C ALA A 110 -10.05 -4.23 18.82
N VAL A 111 -8.99 -4.74 18.17
CA VAL A 111 -7.61 -4.37 18.49
C VAL A 111 -7.36 -2.89 18.26
N SER A 112 -7.76 -2.37 17.11
CA SER A 112 -7.53 -0.96 16.74
C SER A 112 -8.35 -0.01 17.61
N MET A 113 -9.57 -0.38 18.00
CA MET A 113 -10.37 0.38 18.96
C MET A 113 -9.71 0.40 20.35
N TYR A 114 -9.18 -0.72 20.80
CA TYR A 114 -8.47 -0.81 22.07
C TYR A 114 -7.22 0.09 22.06
N GLN A 115 -6.34 -0.04 21.08
CA GLN A 115 -5.13 0.78 20.97
C GLN A 115 -5.45 2.26 20.74
N GLY A 116 -6.43 2.54 19.88
CA GLY A 116 -6.91 3.89 19.61
C GLY A 116 -7.53 4.56 20.84
N ALA A 117 -8.28 3.81 21.65
CA ALA A 117 -8.87 4.32 22.89
C ALA A 117 -7.80 4.67 23.94
N LEU A 118 -6.81 3.81 24.13
CA LEU A 118 -5.69 4.08 25.02
C LEU A 118 -4.92 5.33 24.60
N THR A 119 -4.71 5.49 23.30
CA THR A 119 -4.00 6.65 22.74
C THR A 119 -4.83 7.93 22.81
N ALA A 120 -6.08 7.89 22.28
CA ALA A 120 -6.87 9.09 22.05
C ALA A 120 -7.60 9.59 23.30
N TYR A 121 -8.05 8.68 24.17
CA TYR A 121 -8.89 9.05 25.34
C TYR A 121 -8.16 8.97 26.65
N ILE A 122 -7.26 8.00 26.84
CA ILE A 122 -6.47 7.86 28.06
C ILE A 122 -5.17 8.67 27.98
N GLY A 123 -4.69 8.97 26.75
CA GLY A 123 -3.50 9.81 26.54
C GLY A 123 -2.17 9.05 26.65
N VAL A 124 -2.20 7.71 26.60
CA VAL A 124 -0.96 6.93 26.58
C VAL A 124 -0.24 7.15 25.24
N PRO A 125 1.06 7.46 25.24
CA PRO A 125 1.81 7.63 23.99
C PRO A 125 1.66 6.42 23.05
N THR A 126 1.34 6.67 21.78
CA THR A 126 1.00 5.62 20.82
C THR A 126 2.07 4.54 20.71
N PHE A 127 3.36 4.94 20.69
CA PHE A 127 4.46 3.98 20.57
C PHE A 127 4.52 3.00 21.77
N VAL A 128 4.11 3.43 22.98
CA VAL A 128 4.06 2.54 24.16
C VAL A 128 2.93 1.53 24.03
N VAL A 129 1.74 2.01 23.62
CA VAL A 129 0.56 1.16 23.39
C VAL A 129 0.86 0.12 22.33
N THR A 130 1.45 0.55 21.21
CA THR A 130 1.68 -0.33 20.06
C THR A 130 2.90 -1.22 20.23
N LEU A 131 3.89 -0.82 21.05
CA LEU A 131 4.99 -1.71 21.46
C LEU A 131 4.47 -2.89 22.29
N GLY A 132 3.57 -2.61 23.26
CA GLY A 132 2.86 -3.66 23.98
C GLY A 132 2.02 -4.54 23.05
N GLY A 133 1.33 -3.90 22.10
CA GLY A 133 0.55 -4.58 21.05
C GLY A 133 1.40 -5.50 20.16
N LEU A 134 2.59 -5.05 19.77
CA LEU A 134 3.52 -5.84 18.95
C LEU A 134 3.79 -7.21 19.59
N MET A 135 4.14 -7.24 20.88
CA MET A 135 4.45 -8.48 21.58
C MET A 135 3.19 -9.31 21.85
N SER A 136 2.10 -8.65 22.27
CA SER A 136 0.84 -9.32 22.61
C SER A 136 0.20 -10.01 21.40
N PHE A 137 0.11 -9.32 20.25
CA PHE A 137 -0.53 -9.89 19.06
C PHE A 137 0.36 -10.89 18.33
N ARG A 138 1.69 -10.76 18.44
CA ARG A 138 2.61 -11.81 17.99
C ARG A 138 2.43 -13.11 18.82
N GLY A 139 2.30 -12.97 20.13
CA GLY A 139 1.99 -14.10 21.01
C GLY A 139 0.59 -14.67 20.76
N ALA A 140 -0.42 -13.81 20.55
CA ALA A 140 -1.78 -14.24 20.22
C ALA A 140 -1.85 -15.03 18.91
N ALA A 141 -1.12 -14.62 17.87
CA ALA A 141 -1.02 -15.35 16.62
C ALA A 141 -0.47 -16.78 16.84
N TYR A 142 0.57 -16.90 17.67
CA TYR A 142 1.14 -18.20 18.03
C TYR A 142 0.11 -19.09 18.77
N LEU A 143 -0.59 -18.52 19.76
CA LEU A 143 -1.57 -19.28 20.57
C LEU A 143 -2.78 -19.74 19.74
N VAL A 144 -3.30 -18.90 18.84
CA VAL A 144 -4.45 -19.25 17.98
C VAL A 144 -4.16 -20.45 17.10
N ALA A 145 -2.96 -20.53 16.54
CA ALA A 145 -2.57 -21.61 15.63
C ALA A 145 -1.80 -22.75 16.32
N ASP A 146 -1.61 -22.69 17.64
CA ASP A 146 -0.78 -23.64 18.39
C ASP A 146 0.63 -23.79 17.78
N GLY A 147 1.20 -22.68 17.31
CA GLY A 147 2.49 -22.67 16.62
C GLY A 147 2.50 -23.32 15.24
N LYS A 148 1.38 -23.81 14.74
CA LYS A 148 1.29 -24.59 13.48
C LYS A 148 0.95 -23.65 12.30
N THR A 149 1.45 -23.99 11.13
CA THR A 149 1.02 -23.37 9.89
C THR A 149 -0.39 -23.83 9.53
N GLN A 150 -1.26 -22.90 9.16
CA GLN A 150 -2.64 -23.16 8.74
C GLN A 150 -2.72 -23.07 7.21
N PRO A 151 -2.71 -24.18 6.46
CA PRO A 151 -2.75 -24.17 5.00
C PRO A 151 -4.11 -23.71 4.47
N LEU A 152 -4.10 -23.09 3.28
CA LEU A 152 -5.29 -22.60 2.61
C LEU A 152 -5.41 -23.23 1.23
N SER A 153 -6.64 -23.67 0.85
CA SER A 153 -6.91 -24.38 -0.40
C SER A 153 -8.06 -23.81 -1.23
N ASP A 154 -8.76 -22.79 -0.76
CA ASP A 154 -9.86 -22.17 -1.51
C ASP A 154 -9.31 -21.40 -2.73
N GLU A 155 -9.65 -21.86 -3.94
CA GLU A 155 -9.11 -21.31 -5.19
C GLU A 155 -9.45 -19.83 -5.40
N PHE A 156 -10.65 -19.39 -5.02
CA PHE A 156 -11.03 -17.99 -5.18
C PHE A 156 -10.25 -17.10 -4.22
N PHE A 157 -10.14 -17.55 -2.97
CA PHE A 157 -9.38 -16.83 -1.95
C PHE A 157 -7.91 -16.69 -2.34
N LEU A 158 -7.29 -17.77 -2.84
CA LEU A 158 -5.89 -17.77 -3.25
C LEU A 158 -5.59 -16.84 -4.43
N LYS A 159 -6.56 -16.54 -5.30
CA LYS A 159 -6.39 -15.53 -6.37
C LYS A 159 -6.13 -14.14 -5.83
N LEU A 160 -6.64 -13.80 -4.65
CA LEU A 160 -6.43 -12.48 -4.02
C LEU A 160 -4.95 -12.23 -3.70
N GLY A 161 -4.18 -13.28 -3.46
CA GLY A 161 -2.74 -13.22 -3.22
C GLY A 161 -1.87 -13.16 -4.49
N GLY A 162 -2.45 -13.30 -5.67
CA GLY A 162 -1.72 -13.26 -6.92
C GLY A 162 -0.88 -14.52 -7.23
N GLY A 163 -1.19 -15.66 -6.62
CA GLY A 163 -0.54 -16.95 -6.91
C GLY A 163 -0.68 -17.41 -8.36
N PHE A 164 -0.66 -18.73 -8.61
CA PHE A 164 -0.69 -19.33 -9.96
C PHE A 164 -1.85 -18.89 -10.87
N ASN A 165 -2.94 -18.34 -10.34
CA ASN A 165 -4.10 -17.87 -11.09
C ASN A 165 -4.56 -16.46 -10.68
N GLY A 166 -3.70 -15.67 -10.03
CA GLY A 166 -4.06 -14.38 -9.47
C GLY A 166 -3.55 -13.18 -10.29
N GLY A 167 -3.24 -13.38 -11.55
CA GLY A 167 -3.03 -12.31 -12.53
C GLY A 167 -4.30 -12.03 -13.32
N ILE A 168 -4.46 -10.79 -13.82
CA ILE A 168 -5.64 -10.38 -14.60
C ILE A 168 -5.53 -10.71 -16.09
N GLY A 169 -4.43 -11.31 -16.52
CA GLY A 169 -4.14 -11.63 -17.93
C GLY A 169 -3.64 -10.42 -18.75
N THR A 170 -3.15 -10.74 -19.95
CA THR A 170 -2.45 -9.78 -20.80
C THR A 170 -3.35 -8.62 -21.26
N GLN A 171 -4.55 -8.93 -21.77
CA GLN A 171 -5.43 -7.91 -22.34
C GLN A 171 -5.88 -6.89 -21.29
N ALA A 172 -6.36 -7.38 -20.13
CA ALA A 172 -6.80 -6.52 -19.04
C ALA A 172 -5.66 -5.65 -18.51
N SER A 173 -4.43 -6.18 -18.45
CA SER A 173 -3.25 -5.44 -18.02
C SER A 173 -2.92 -4.27 -18.95
N TRP A 174 -2.96 -4.47 -20.27
CA TRP A 174 -2.75 -3.39 -21.23
C TRP A 174 -3.87 -2.35 -21.18
N ILE A 175 -5.13 -2.76 -20.99
CA ILE A 175 -6.26 -1.84 -20.86
C ILE A 175 -6.09 -0.97 -19.60
N ILE A 176 -5.81 -1.58 -18.45
CA ILE A 176 -5.63 -0.84 -17.19
C ILE A 176 -4.43 0.10 -17.28
N GLY A 177 -3.28 -0.38 -17.78
CA GLY A 177 -2.10 0.45 -17.96
C GLY A 177 -2.34 1.65 -18.89
N SER A 178 -3.01 1.41 -20.02
CA SER A 178 -3.38 2.48 -20.95
C SER A 178 -4.35 3.50 -20.33
N LEU A 179 -5.36 3.05 -19.58
CA LEU A 179 -6.28 3.93 -18.89
C LEU A 179 -5.57 4.78 -17.82
N MET A 180 -4.61 4.20 -17.08
CA MET A 180 -3.78 4.95 -16.14
C MET A 180 -2.95 6.02 -16.84
N CYS A 181 -2.34 5.71 -17.98
CA CYS A 181 -1.58 6.68 -18.78
C CYS A 181 -2.47 7.82 -19.29
N VAL A 182 -3.65 7.50 -19.82
CA VAL A 182 -4.64 8.49 -20.26
C VAL A 182 -5.08 9.39 -19.09
N ALA A 183 -5.34 8.82 -17.92
CA ALA A 183 -5.71 9.57 -16.72
C ALA A 183 -4.59 10.53 -16.27
N LEU A 184 -3.31 10.13 -16.34
CA LEU A 184 -2.17 10.99 -16.04
C LEU A 184 -2.07 12.16 -17.02
N VAL A 185 -2.19 11.89 -18.31
CA VAL A 185 -2.16 12.93 -19.36
C VAL A 185 -3.33 13.90 -19.18
N TYR A 186 -4.54 13.39 -18.93
CA TYR A 186 -5.71 14.21 -18.66
C TYR A 186 -5.52 15.07 -17.41
N ALA A 187 -5.00 14.51 -16.32
CA ALA A 187 -4.72 15.26 -15.09
C ALA A 187 -3.70 16.38 -15.31
N MET A 188 -2.68 16.15 -16.15
CA MET A 188 -1.71 17.19 -16.55
C MET A 188 -2.42 18.34 -17.26
N PHE A 189 -3.20 18.04 -18.31
CA PHE A 189 -3.90 19.07 -19.08
C PHE A 189 -4.91 19.83 -18.22
N SER A 190 -5.67 19.15 -17.38
CA SER A 190 -6.63 19.73 -16.44
C SER A 190 -5.94 20.71 -15.47
N LYS A 191 -4.84 20.27 -14.84
CA LYS A 191 -4.04 21.13 -13.94
C LYS A 191 -3.47 22.33 -14.67
N ARG A 192 -2.98 22.16 -15.91
CA ARG A 192 -2.44 23.25 -16.73
C ARG A 192 -3.52 24.28 -17.07
N THR A 193 -4.69 23.83 -17.50
CA THR A 193 -5.83 24.70 -17.82
C THR A 193 -6.30 25.47 -16.59
N ALA A 194 -6.41 24.80 -15.43
CA ALA A 194 -6.77 25.46 -14.18
C ALA A 194 -5.74 26.54 -13.78
N LYS A 195 -4.42 26.23 -13.83
CA LYS A 195 -3.37 27.21 -13.55
C LYS A 195 -3.47 28.46 -14.46
N LYS A 196 -3.70 28.25 -15.76
CA LYS A 196 -3.87 29.36 -16.71
C LYS A 196 -5.10 30.21 -16.38
N ALA A 197 -6.21 29.57 -16.00
CA ALA A 197 -7.44 30.29 -15.63
C ALA A 197 -7.27 31.18 -14.39
N TYR A 198 -6.40 30.78 -13.46
CA TYR A 198 -6.07 31.58 -12.27
C TYR A 198 -4.86 32.52 -12.45
N GLY A 199 -4.36 32.69 -13.68
CA GLY A 199 -3.20 33.57 -13.94
C GLY A 199 -1.88 33.09 -13.35
N VAL A 200 -1.80 31.82 -12.91
CA VAL A 200 -0.60 31.24 -12.34
C VAL A 200 0.38 30.86 -13.47
N PRO A 201 1.69 31.21 -13.36
CA PRO A 201 2.68 30.85 -14.36
C PRO A 201 2.71 29.34 -14.60
N THR A 202 2.62 28.92 -15.87
CA THR A 202 2.71 27.51 -16.28
C THR A 202 4.08 27.24 -16.88
N ASN A 203 4.59 26.02 -16.72
CA ASN A 203 5.77 25.56 -17.44
C ASN A 203 5.54 25.60 -18.96
N SER A 204 6.61 25.49 -19.76
CA SER A 204 6.47 25.23 -21.19
C SER A 204 5.72 23.89 -21.41
N LEU A 205 4.98 23.79 -22.52
CA LEU A 205 4.26 22.54 -22.81
C LEU A 205 5.21 21.36 -22.90
N GLY A 206 6.39 21.56 -23.50
CA GLY A 206 7.41 20.50 -23.61
C GLY A 206 7.89 19.99 -22.23
N MET A 207 8.04 20.87 -21.25
CA MET A 207 8.42 20.48 -19.89
C MET A 207 7.30 19.70 -19.18
N ASP A 208 6.04 20.11 -19.31
CA ASP A 208 4.91 19.39 -18.74
C ASP A 208 4.77 17.99 -19.36
N VAL A 209 4.97 17.89 -20.69
CA VAL A 209 4.99 16.59 -21.39
C VAL A 209 6.13 15.72 -20.89
N LEU A 210 7.34 16.26 -20.73
CA LEU A 210 8.49 15.50 -20.23
C LEU A 210 8.24 14.96 -18.81
N ILE A 211 7.63 15.76 -17.93
CA ILE A 211 7.29 15.35 -16.56
C ILE A 211 6.28 14.20 -16.55
N VAL A 212 5.32 14.17 -17.48
CA VAL A 212 4.32 13.10 -17.57
C VAL A 212 4.85 11.88 -18.33
N LEU A 213 5.79 12.07 -19.24
CA LEU A 213 6.37 10.98 -20.02
C LEU A 213 7.08 9.95 -19.14
N VAL A 214 7.78 10.40 -18.10
CA VAL A 214 8.51 9.51 -17.18
C VAL A 214 7.57 8.50 -16.49
N PRO A 215 6.51 8.90 -15.76
CA PRO A 215 5.60 7.95 -15.16
C PRO A 215 4.83 7.10 -16.19
N VAL A 216 4.54 7.63 -17.38
CA VAL A 216 3.93 6.85 -18.49
C VAL A 216 4.87 5.72 -18.93
N ILE A 217 6.15 6.02 -19.13
CA ILE A 217 7.15 4.99 -19.48
C ILE A 217 7.27 3.94 -18.37
N ILE A 218 7.30 4.35 -17.12
CA ILE A 218 7.38 3.43 -15.97
C ILE A 218 6.16 2.51 -15.92
N ILE A 219 4.94 3.05 -16.10
CA ILE A 219 3.71 2.24 -16.11
C ILE A 219 3.73 1.24 -17.27
N MET A 220 4.07 1.70 -18.47
CA MET A 220 4.09 0.82 -19.66
C MET A 220 5.18 -0.24 -19.56
N ALA A 221 6.36 0.10 -19.03
CA ALA A 221 7.43 -0.86 -18.76
C ALA A 221 7.01 -1.89 -17.71
N PHE A 222 6.35 -1.46 -16.62
CA PHE A 222 5.80 -2.36 -15.63
C PHE A 222 4.78 -3.33 -16.24
N VAL A 223 3.83 -2.84 -17.03
CA VAL A 223 2.84 -3.68 -17.72
C VAL A 223 3.51 -4.66 -18.67
N ALA A 224 4.52 -4.22 -19.42
CA ALA A 224 5.26 -5.08 -20.35
C ALA A 224 5.98 -6.21 -19.59
N VAL A 225 6.65 -5.89 -18.47
CA VAL A 225 7.33 -6.88 -17.61
C VAL A 225 6.33 -7.88 -17.02
N MET A 226 5.19 -7.41 -16.50
CA MET A 226 4.17 -8.30 -15.94
C MET A 226 3.56 -9.22 -17.01
N ASN A 227 3.45 -8.75 -18.24
CA ASN A 227 2.97 -9.54 -19.38
C ASN A 227 4.05 -10.46 -19.99
N SER A 228 5.30 -10.34 -19.56
CA SER A 228 6.38 -11.26 -19.98
C SER A 228 6.50 -12.49 -19.07
N TYR A 229 5.78 -12.51 -17.94
CA TYR A 229 5.80 -13.65 -17.03
C TYR A 229 4.74 -14.67 -17.42
N HIS A 230 5.19 -15.92 -17.65
CA HIS A 230 4.34 -17.06 -17.96
C HIS A 230 4.56 -18.15 -16.89
N ILE A 231 3.47 -18.72 -16.41
CA ILE A 231 3.58 -19.89 -15.54
C ILE A 231 4.04 -21.10 -16.38
N PRO A 232 4.94 -21.93 -15.86
CA PRO A 232 5.29 -23.18 -16.51
C PRO A 232 4.04 -23.96 -16.92
N ASN A 233 4.01 -24.47 -18.16
CA ASN A 233 2.90 -25.22 -18.75
C ASN A 233 1.60 -24.44 -19.05
N LYS A 234 1.60 -23.10 -18.96
CA LYS A 234 0.48 -22.26 -19.43
C LYS A 234 0.96 -21.31 -20.52
N PRO A 235 0.30 -21.25 -21.69
CA PRO A 235 0.69 -20.34 -22.77
C PRO A 235 0.35 -18.87 -22.47
N GLU A 236 -0.55 -18.63 -21.54
CA GLU A 236 -1.05 -17.28 -21.23
C GLU A 236 -0.17 -16.59 -20.19
N ALA A 237 0.19 -15.34 -20.49
CA ALA A 237 0.89 -14.50 -19.53
C ALA A 237 -0.02 -14.09 -18.37
N GLN A 238 0.57 -13.96 -17.17
CA GLN A 238 -0.18 -13.65 -15.95
C GLN A 238 -0.75 -12.22 -15.94
N GLY A 239 -0.05 -11.28 -16.55
CA GLY A 239 -0.43 -9.87 -16.46
C GLY A 239 -0.17 -9.27 -15.09
N ILE A 240 -0.87 -8.18 -14.75
CA ILE A 240 -0.71 -7.50 -13.46
C ILE A 240 -1.27 -8.38 -12.33
N PRO A 241 -0.52 -8.60 -11.23
CA PRO A 241 -1.02 -9.35 -10.07
C PRO A 241 -2.17 -8.62 -9.36
N ILE A 242 -3.19 -9.36 -8.93
CA ILE A 242 -4.33 -8.82 -8.18
C ILE A 242 -3.89 -8.03 -6.93
N PRO A 243 -2.89 -8.44 -6.12
CA PRO A 243 -2.39 -7.66 -5.00
C PRO A 243 -1.98 -6.23 -5.36
N VAL A 244 -1.37 -6.03 -6.53
CA VAL A 244 -0.95 -4.70 -7.00
C VAL A 244 -2.16 -3.82 -7.30
N LEU A 245 -3.22 -4.39 -7.86
CA LEU A 245 -4.48 -3.67 -8.11
C LEU A 245 -5.19 -3.32 -6.80
N ILE A 246 -5.19 -4.24 -5.83
CA ILE A 246 -5.73 -3.97 -4.49
C ILE A 246 -4.96 -2.81 -3.84
N TRP A 247 -3.62 -2.85 -3.87
CA TRP A 247 -2.80 -1.74 -3.37
C TRP A 247 -3.08 -0.43 -4.11
N GLY A 248 -3.17 -0.47 -5.43
CA GLY A 248 -3.53 0.70 -6.25
C GLY A 248 -4.89 1.30 -5.84
N ALA A 249 -5.91 0.47 -5.66
CA ALA A 249 -7.23 0.89 -5.21
C ALA A 249 -7.18 1.50 -3.79
N VAL A 250 -6.45 0.88 -2.86
CA VAL A 250 -6.22 1.39 -1.50
C VAL A 250 -5.51 2.74 -1.54
N ALA A 251 -4.45 2.86 -2.34
CA ALA A 251 -3.70 4.12 -2.48
C ALA A 251 -4.57 5.25 -3.04
N LEU A 252 -5.40 4.97 -4.04
CA LEU A 252 -6.36 5.94 -4.60
C LEU A 252 -7.42 6.34 -3.57
N PHE A 253 -7.98 5.38 -2.83
CA PHE A 253 -8.97 5.64 -1.78
C PHE A 253 -8.39 6.51 -0.66
N VAL A 254 -7.21 6.15 -0.13
CA VAL A 254 -6.55 6.94 0.92
C VAL A 254 -6.11 8.31 0.40
N SER A 255 -5.62 8.40 -0.83
CA SER A 255 -5.31 9.68 -1.47
C SER A 255 -6.54 10.58 -1.58
N PHE A 256 -7.70 10.01 -1.97
CA PHE A 256 -8.97 10.74 -1.98
C PHE A 256 -9.35 11.23 -0.57
N LEU A 257 -9.27 10.36 0.46
CA LEU A 257 -9.55 10.75 1.84
C LEU A 257 -8.67 11.90 2.31
N VAL A 258 -7.38 11.84 1.99
CA VAL A 258 -6.39 12.84 2.40
C VAL A 258 -6.62 14.19 1.73
N HIS A 259 -6.80 14.21 0.40
CA HIS A 259 -6.79 15.46 -0.37
C HIS A 259 -8.18 16.08 -0.55
N ARG A 260 -9.25 15.27 -0.45
CA ARG A 260 -10.61 15.72 -0.79
C ARG A 260 -11.57 15.79 0.40
N THR A 261 -11.22 15.24 1.58
CA THR A 261 -12.13 15.20 2.73
C THR A 261 -11.71 16.12 3.87
N ARG A 262 -12.64 16.38 4.80
CA ARG A 262 -12.35 17.09 6.06
C ARG A 262 -11.41 16.27 6.95
N PHE A 263 -11.53 14.94 6.89
CA PHE A 263 -10.69 14.03 7.66
C PHE A 263 -9.19 14.25 7.37
N GLY A 264 -8.80 14.26 6.08
CA GLY A 264 -7.40 14.51 5.71
C GLY A 264 -6.89 15.86 6.19
N ARG A 265 -7.68 16.93 6.03
CA ARG A 265 -7.32 18.26 6.55
C ARG A 265 -7.11 18.27 8.06
N TYR A 266 -7.94 17.56 8.81
CA TYR A 266 -7.81 17.44 10.26
C TYR A 266 -6.55 16.66 10.65
N VAL A 267 -6.21 15.59 9.94
CA VAL A 267 -4.98 14.82 10.16
C VAL A 267 -3.74 15.71 10.01
N PHE A 268 -3.68 16.53 8.95
CA PHE A 268 -2.57 17.47 8.75
C PHE A 268 -2.54 18.59 9.79
N ALA A 269 -3.70 19.11 10.20
CA ALA A 269 -3.77 20.13 11.24
C ALA A 269 -3.25 19.59 12.59
N ILE A 270 -3.66 18.38 12.97
CA ILE A 270 -3.18 17.66 14.17
C ILE A 270 -1.67 17.45 14.09
N GLY A 271 -1.18 17.02 12.91
CA GLY A 271 0.25 16.82 12.68
C GLY A 271 1.07 18.11 12.78
N GLY A 272 0.49 19.26 12.45
CA GLY A 272 1.13 20.57 12.63
C GLY A 272 1.26 20.95 14.09
N ASN A 273 0.13 21.05 14.79
CA ASN A 273 0.06 21.32 16.22
C ASN A 273 -1.28 20.78 16.79
N PRO A 274 -1.28 19.71 17.58
CA PRO A 274 -2.49 19.12 18.17
C PRO A 274 -3.26 20.09 19.06
N ASP A 275 -2.56 20.86 19.90
CA ASP A 275 -3.17 21.79 20.84
C ASP A 275 -3.87 22.94 20.11
N ALA A 276 -3.19 23.49 19.10
CA ALA A 276 -3.79 24.54 18.24
C ALA A 276 -4.98 23.99 17.44
N ALA A 277 -4.92 22.74 16.98
CA ALA A 277 -6.03 22.09 16.28
C ALA A 277 -7.25 21.93 17.20
N GLU A 278 -7.05 21.59 18.47
CA GLU A 278 -8.13 21.48 19.46
C GLU A 278 -8.77 22.83 19.77
N LEU A 279 -7.94 23.89 19.91
CA LEU A 279 -8.43 25.25 20.16
C LEU A 279 -9.31 25.81 19.03
N VAL A 280 -9.10 25.41 17.78
CA VAL A 280 -9.97 25.81 16.66
C VAL A 280 -11.15 24.82 16.43
N GLY A 281 -11.41 23.91 17.39
CA GLY A 281 -12.57 23.04 17.43
C GLY A 281 -12.42 21.73 16.63
N ILE A 282 -11.20 21.32 16.25
CA ILE A 282 -10.98 20.01 15.63
C ILE A 282 -11.09 18.93 16.72
N PRO A 283 -11.95 17.91 16.53
CA PRO A 283 -12.13 16.86 17.54
C PRO A 283 -10.96 15.83 17.47
N VAL A 284 -9.79 16.23 18.00
CA VAL A 284 -8.53 15.48 17.93
C VAL A 284 -8.71 14.01 18.33
N LYS A 285 -9.36 13.73 19.47
CA LYS A 285 -9.61 12.37 19.96
C LYS A 285 -10.39 11.51 18.98
N ARG A 286 -11.46 12.07 18.37
CA ARG A 286 -12.28 11.34 17.38
C ARG A 286 -11.51 11.10 16.08
N VAL A 287 -10.72 12.06 15.63
CA VAL A 287 -9.91 11.91 14.41
C VAL A 287 -8.84 10.85 14.62
N THR A 288 -8.17 10.84 15.76
CA THR A 288 -7.21 9.78 16.12
C THR A 288 -7.87 8.40 16.15
N MET A 289 -9.05 8.26 16.76
CA MET A 289 -9.80 7.00 16.76
C MET A 289 -10.16 6.54 15.33
N LEU A 290 -10.60 7.47 14.48
CA LEU A 290 -10.92 7.15 13.07
C LEU A 290 -9.69 6.70 12.29
N MET A 291 -8.49 7.22 12.58
CA MET A 291 -7.25 6.74 11.98
C MET A 291 -6.96 5.29 12.36
N PHE A 292 -7.13 4.91 13.63
CA PHE A 292 -6.98 3.52 14.08
C PHE A 292 -8.05 2.60 13.46
N LEU A 293 -9.28 3.05 13.29
CA LEU A 293 -10.31 2.27 12.59
C LEU A 293 -10.00 2.07 11.11
N LEU A 294 -9.48 3.10 10.43
CA LEU A 294 -9.03 2.98 9.06
C LEU A 294 -7.83 2.02 8.95
N LEU A 295 -6.94 2.06 9.95
CA LEU A 295 -5.82 1.12 10.07
C LEU A 295 -6.33 -0.33 10.15
N ALA A 296 -7.39 -0.62 10.93
CA ALA A 296 -7.99 -1.96 11.00
C ALA A 296 -8.45 -2.49 9.64
N VAL A 297 -9.10 -1.63 8.84
CA VAL A 297 -9.54 -1.99 7.47
C VAL A 297 -8.35 -2.39 6.62
N LEU A 298 -7.30 -1.58 6.61
CA LEU A 298 -6.15 -1.81 5.73
C LEU A 298 -5.25 -2.95 6.23
N ILE A 299 -5.13 -3.15 7.53
CA ILE A 299 -4.49 -4.34 8.12
C ILE A 299 -5.21 -5.61 7.68
N THR A 300 -6.55 -5.63 7.71
CA THR A 300 -7.32 -6.80 7.28
C THR A 300 -7.10 -7.09 5.79
N ILE A 301 -7.13 -6.07 4.94
CA ILE A 301 -6.85 -6.23 3.50
C ILE A 301 -5.43 -6.79 3.28
N ALA A 302 -4.43 -6.22 3.96
CA ALA A 302 -3.05 -6.67 3.88
C ALA A 302 -2.87 -8.12 4.37
N ALA A 303 -3.56 -8.48 5.48
CA ALA A 303 -3.57 -9.83 6.03
C ALA A 303 -4.14 -10.84 5.02
N ILE A 304 -5.32 -10.56 4.44
CA ILE A 304 -5.96 -11.39 3.42
C ILE A 304 -5.02 -11.60 2.23
N VAL A 305 -4.47 -10.53 1.68
CA VAL A 305 -3.53 -10.61 0.54
C VAL A 305 -2.28 -11.41 0.91
N SER A 306 -1.75 -11.23 2.12
CA SER A 306 -0.53 -11.91 2.58
C SER A 306 -0.72 -13.41 2.74
N ILE A 307 -1.77 -13.86 3.47
CA ILE A 307 -2.03 -15.29 3.68
C ILE A 307 -2.47 -16.00 2.39
N SER A 308 -3.20 -15.29 1.53
CA SER A 308 -3.58 -15.78 0.21
C SER A 308 -2.33 -15.98 -0.68
N ARG A 309 -1.37 -15.06 -0.67
CA ARG A 309 -0.11 -15.18 -1.41
C ARG A 309 0.75 -16.35 -0.93
N LEU A 310 0.80 -16.58 0.37
CA LEU A 310 1.60 -17.65 0.97
C LEU A 310 0.87 -19.01 0.96
N ASN A 311 -0.40 -19.04 0.55
CA ASN A 311 -1.29 -20.20 0.65
C ASN A 311 -1.39 -20.76 2.10
N ALA A 312 -1.07 -19.93 3.08
CA ALA A 312 -1.04 -20.33 4.49
C ALA A 312 -1.02 -19.14 5.44
N GLY A 313 -1.61 -19.32 6.62
CA GLY A 313 -1.38 -18.47 7.79
C GLY A 313 -0.23 -19.03 8.63
N THR A 314 0.83 -18.25 8.80
CA THR A 314 2.00 -18.62 9.58
C THR A 314 2.29 -17.60 10.68
N ASN A 315 2.91 -18.03 11.78
CA ASN A 315 3.25 -17.14 12.90
C ASN A 315 4.36 -16.12 12.56
N SER A 316 5.03 -16.29 11.42
CA SER A 316 6.08 -15.39 10.93
C SER A 316 5.58 -14.26 10.04
N LEU A 317 4.25 -14.07 9.91
CA LEU A 317 3.62 -13.08 9.05
C LEU A 317 3.74 -11.63 9.54
N GLY A 318 4.18 -11.35 10.76
CA GLY A 318 4.19 -10.01 11.32
C GLY A 318 5.49 -9.55 11.95
#